data_b1286888da5d606d20d533a15aa516a3
#
_entry.id   b1286888da5d606d20d533a15aa516a3
#
_cell.length_a   1.000
_cell.length_b   1.000
_cell.length_c   1.000
_cell.angle_alpha   90.00
_cell.angle_beta   90.00
_cell.angle_gamma   90.00
#
_symmetry.space_group_name_H-M   'P 1'
#
loop_
_entity.id
_entity.type
_entity.pdbx_description
1 polymer ?
#
loop_
_entity_poly.entity_id
_entity_poly.type
_entity_poly.pdbx_seq_one_letter_code
_entity_poly.pdbx_strand_id
1 'polypeptide(L)'
;MVTAYGERELVLRAVEAGVFGYLVKPFRESDLLPAIETARARHEELVALREEADSLAEALAARKAIERAKGLLMEREGLTEQEAFTRLRKASQISGRPLKVVAEALVATLGGAARGQTPGTSESARGGATRGATPGQTSDVSESDGGGG
;
A
#
# COMPACT_ATOMS: atom_id res chain seq x y z
N MET A 1 26.43 6.61 21.44
CA MET A 1 27.13 7.76 20.83
C MET A 1 27.86 8.55 21.92
N VAL A 2 29.09 8.99 21.69
CA VAL A 2 29.87 9.83 22.62
C VAL A 2 30.04 11.20 21.98
N THR A 3 29.70 12.28 22.70
CA THR A 3 29.73 13.66 22.19
C THR A 3 30.47 14.62 23.13
N ALA A 4 31.07 15.68 22.59
CA ALA A 4 31.72 16.74 23.37
C ALA A 4 30.70 17.81 23.83
N TYR A 5 29.53 17.86 23.26
CA TYR A 5 28.50 18.87 23.52
C TYR A 5 27.17 18.21 23.88
N GLY A 6 26.59 18.64 25.01
CA GLY A 6 25.27 18.21 25.46
C GLY A 6 24.13 19.11 24.93
N GLU A 7 24.27 19.67 23.71
CA GLU A 7 23.25 20.52 23.13
C GLU A 7 21.98 19.72 22.83
N ARG A 8 20.85 20.24 23.29
CA ARG A 8 19.53 19.60 23.16
C ARG A 8 19.20 19.22 21.72
N GLU A 9 19.61 20.02 20.77
CA GLU A 9 19.38 19.80 19.35
C GLU A 9 20.16 18.57 18.81
N LEU A 10 21.42 18.39 19.26
CA LEU A 10 22.21 17.21 18.94
C LEU A 10 21.63 15.93 19.52
N VAL A 11 21.05 16.02 20.72
CA VAL A 11 20.38 14.89 21.37
C VAL A 11 19.13 14.49 20.60
N LEU A 12 18.30 15.45 20.18
CA LEU A 12 17.10 15.19 19.38
C LEU A 12 17.46 14.54 18.03
N ARG A 13 18.46 15.06 17.32
CA ARG A 13 18.94 14.47 16.07
C ARG A 13 19.51 13.06 16.25
N ALA A 14 20.18 12.80 17.39
CA ALA A 14 20.66 11.46 17.70
C ALA A 14 19.53 10.46 17.93
N VAL A 15 18.44 10.89 18.61
CA VAL A 15 17.24 10.09 18.81
C VAL A 15 16.55 9.80 17.47
N GLU A 16 16.39 10.80 16.62
CA GLU A 16 15.82 10.64 15.26
C GLU A 16 16.66 9.70 14.39
N ALA A 17 18.00 9.73 14.56
CA ALA A 17 18.91 8.82 13.88
C ALA A 17 18.94 7.39 14.49
N GLY A 18 18.11 7.10 15.50
CA GLY A 18 18.01 5.78 16.12
C GLY A 18 19.11 5.48 17.13
N VAL A 19 19.71 6.49 17.76
CA VAL A 19 20.70 6.32 18.83
C VAL A 19 19.98 6.05 20.14
N PHE A 20 20.20 4.88 20.70
CA PHE A 20 19.58 4.42 21.96
C PHE A 20 20.16 5.00 23.23
N GLY A 21 21.37 5.59 23.15
CA GLY A 21 22.02 6.22 24.29
C GLY A 21 23.17 7.12 23.86
N TYR A 22 23.46 8.13 24.67
CA TYR A 22 24.59 9.03 24.46
C TYR A 22 25.33 9.32 25.77
N LEU A 23 26.59 9.66 25.65
CA LEU A 23 27.46 10.06 26.74
C LEU A 23 28.11 11.39 26.39
N VAL A 24 28.12 12.33 27.32
CA VAL A 24 28.72 13.65 27.16
C VAL A 24 30.13 13.63 27.80
N LYS A 25 31.12 14.11 27.09
CA LYS A 25 32.49 14.28 27.61
C LYS A 25 32.57 15.54 28.51
N PRO A 26 33.31 15.49 29.62
CA PRO A 26 34.05 14.32 30.16
C PRO A 26 33.11 13.33 30.86
N PHE A 27 33.29 12.02 30.67
CA PHE A 27 32.55 10.97 31.34
C PHE A 27 33.49 10.08 32.15
N ARG A 28 32.96 9.45 33.18
CA ARG A 28 33.67 8.50 34.04
C ARG A 28 33.35 7.07 33.58
N GLU A 29 34.23 6.15 33.94
CA GLU A 29 34.01 4.72 33.68
C GLU A 29 32.68 4.21 34.28
N SER A 30 32.31 4.74 35.47
CA SER A 30 31.05 4.46 36.13
C SER A 30 29.79 4.85 35.31
N ASP A 31 29.92 5.77 34.37
CA ASP A 31 28.78 6.27 33.57
C ASP A 31 28.55 5.39 32.33
N LEU A 32 29.54 4.60 31.94
CA LEU A 32 29.49 3.77 30.74
C LEU A 32 28.53 2.61 30.88
N LEU A 33 28.63 1.84 31.97
CA LEU A 33 27.83 0.62 32.17
C LEU A 33 26.36 0.90 32.22
N PRO A 34 25.86 1.88 33.03
CA PRO A 34 24.44 2.22 33.05
C PRO A 34 23.92 2.73 31.70
N ALA A 35 24.74 3.49 30.96
CA ALA A 35 24.37 3.99 29.65
C ALA A 35 24.24 2.87 28.60
N ILE A 36 25.11 1.87 28.66
CA ILE A 36 25.06 0.70 27.79
C ILE A 36 23.84 -0.16 28.13
N GLU A 37 23.61 -0.42 29.41
CA GLU A 37 22.45 -1.21 29.86
C GLU A 37 21.12 -0.57 29.48
N THR A 38 21.00 0.75 29.66
CA THR A 38 19.81 1.51 29.26
C THR A 38 19.61 1.47 27.73
N ALA A 39 20.69 1.66 26.97
CA ALA A 39 20.62 1.62 25.50
C ALA A 39 20.21 0.22 25.00
N ARG A 40 20.75 -0.82 25.62
CA ARG A 40 20.43 -2.20 25.30
C ARG A 40 18.96 -2.53 25.61
N ALA A 41 18.48 -2.19 26.79
CA ALA A 41 17.08 -2.41 27.18
C ALA A 41 16.11 -1.73 26.22
N ARG A 42 16.38 -0.47 25.83
CA ARG A 42 15.55 0.24 24.86
C ARG A 42 15.60 -0.37 23.46
N HIS A 43 16.76 -0.88 23.05
CA HIS A 43 16.89 -1.59 21.77
C HIS A 43 16.06 -2.87 21.76
N GLU A 44 16.16 -3.69 22.81
CA GLU A 44 15.41 -4.93 22.96
C GLU A 44 13.88 -4.67 22.96
N GLU A 45 13.43 -3.63 23.68
CA GLU A 45 12.04 -3.20 23.66
C GLU A 45 11.56 -2.80 22.26
N LEU A 46 12.36 -2.00 21.53
CA LEU A 46 12.00 -1.57 20.19
C LEU A 46 11.96 -2.74 19.20
N VAL A 47 12.87 -3.69 19.31
CA VAL A 47 12.87 -4.90 18.47
C VAL A 47 11.60 -5.71 18.73
N ALA A 48 11.26 -5.95 20.00
CA ALA A 48 10.05 -6.69 20.37
C ALA A 48 8.78 -6.02 19.85
N LEU A 49 8.67 -4.69 19.98
CA LEU A 49 7.53 -3.92 19.45
C LEU A 49 7.42 -4.00 17.91
N ARG A 50 8.55 -3.99 17.21
CA ARG A 50 8.57 -4.14 15.75
C ARG A 50 8.12 -5.53 15.32
N GLU A 51 8.63 -6.57 15.97
CA GLU A 51 8.24 -7.95 15.70
C GLU A 51 6.74 -8.17 15.94
N GLU A 52 6.19 -7.58 17.00
CA GLU A 52 4.75 -7.62 17.28
C GLU A 52 3.95 -6.89 16.19
N ALA A 53 4.38 -5.69 15.80
CA ALA A 53 3.73 -4.92 14.75
C ALA A 53 3.75 -5.66 13.40
N ASP A 54 4.87 -6.26 13.03
CA ASP A 54 5.02 -7.04 11.81
C ASP A 54 4.12 -8.29 11.82
N SER A 55 4.05 -8.98 12.95
CA SER A 55 3.16 -10.14 13.15
C SER A 55 1.68 -9.77 13.00
N LEU A 56 1.26 -8.66 13.61
CA LEU A 56 -0.11 -8.15 13.49
C LEU A 56 -0.44 -7.71 12.06
N ALA A 57 0.49 -7.03 11.39
CA ALA A 57 0.34 -6.62 9.99
C ALA A 57 0.19 -7.84 9.08
N GLU A 58 0.99 -8.88 9.30
CA GLU A 58 0.90 -10.13 8.54
C GLU A 58 -0.41 -10.86 8.75
N ALA A 59 -0.88 -10.97 9.99
CA ALA A 59 -2.18 -11.58 10.33
C ALA A 59 -3.34 -10.82 9.67
N LEU A 60 -3.30 -9.49 9.66
CA LEU A 60 -4.30 -8.66 9.00
C LEU A 60 -4.28 -8.85 7.48
N ALA A 61 -3.09 -8.89 6.86
CA ALA A 61 -2.94 -9.15 5.43
C ALA A 61 -3.48 -10.53 5.04
N ALA A 62 -3.18 -11.55 5.84
CA ALA A 62 -3.71 -12.90 5.65
C ALA A 62 -5.24 -12.92 5.70
N ARG A 63 -5.83 -12.28 6.70
CA ARG A 63 -7.30 -12.18 6.83
C ARG A 63 -7.92 -11.49 5.63
N LYS A 64 -7.37 -10.35 5.20
CA LYS A 64 -7.86 -9.63 4.00
C LYS A 64 -7.79 -10.48 2.73
N ALA A 65 -6.71 -11.23 2.53
CA ALA A 65 -6.56 -12.11 1.38
C ALA A 65 -7.60 -13.25 1.39
N ILE A 66 -7.82 -13.87 2.55
CA ILE A 66 -8.80 -14.95 2.71
C ILE A 66 -10.22 -14.44 2.48
N GLU A 67 -10.60 -13.29 3.08
CA GLU A 67 -11.92 -12.70 2.87
C GLU A 67 -12.17 -12.35 1.40
N ARG A 68 -11.18 -11.79 0.73
CA ARG A 68 -11.28 -11.47 -0.70
C ARG A 68 -11.43 -12.72 -1.56
N ALA A 69 -10.67 -13.77 -1.27
CA ALA A 69 -10.76 -15.06 -1.96
C ALA A 69 -12.14 -15.72 -1.76
N LYS A 70 -12.67 -15.69 -0.53
CA LYS A 70 -14.03 -16.15 -0.23
C LYS A 70 -15.08 -15.40 -1.06
N GLY A 71 -14.99 -14.05 -1.06
CA GLY A 71 -15.90 -13.22 -1.86
C GLY A 71 -15.91 -13.58 -3.34
N LEU A 72 -14.71 -13.80 -3.92
CA LEU A 72 -14.61 -14.20 -5.33
C LEU A 72 -15.19 -15.59 -5.60
N LEU A 73 -15.02 -16.54 -4.69
CA LEU A 73 -15.61 -17.89 -4.82
C LEU A 73 -17.15 -17.84 -4.70
N MET A 74 -17.66 -17.03 -3.77
CA MET A 74 -19.10 -16.83 -3.60
C MET A 74 -19.71 -16.19 -4.85
N GLU A 75 -19.07 -15.16 -5.40
CA GLU A 75 -19.56 -14.43 -6.58
C GLU A 75 -19.52 -15.27 -7.86
N ARG A 76 -18.44 -16.02 -8.09
CA ARG A 76 -18.21 -16.74 -9.35
C ARG A 76 -18.78 -18.15 -9.38
N GLU A 77 -18.78 -18.81 -8.26
CA GLU A 77 -19.20 -20.21 -8.16
C GLU A 77 -20.50 -20.41 -7.41
N GLY A 78 -21.10 -19.31 -6.89
CA GLY A 78 -22.37 -19.38 -6.16
C GLY A 78 -22.26 -20.09 -4.81
N LEU A 79 -21.04 -20.22 -4.26
CA LEU A 79 -20.82 -20.91 -3.00
C LEU A 79 -21.29 -20.07 -1.81
N THR A 80 -21.71 -20.75 -0.76
CA THR A 80 -21.89 -20.13 0.55
C THR A 80 -20.52 -19.78 1.17
N GLU A 81 -20.51 -18.91 2.16
CA GLU A 81 -19.27 -18.52 2.86
C GLU A 81 -18.54 -19.73 3.44
N GLN A 82 -19.29 -20.67 4.04
CA GLN A 82 -18.72 -21.88 4.62
C GLN A 82 -18.11 -22.81 3.55
N GLU A 83 -18.77 -22.96 2.43
CA GLU A 83 -18.25 -23.77 1.30
C GLU A 83 -17.01 -23.13 0.70
N ALA A 84 -17.00 -21.83 0.50
CA ALA A 84 -15.84 -21.09 0.00
C ALA A 84 -14.64 -21.23 0.92
N PHE A 85 -14.85 -21.08 2.24
CA PHE A 85 -13.76 -21.29 3.22
C PHE A 85 -13.27 -22.74 3.24
N THR A 86 -14.19 -23.72 3.20
CA THR A 86 -13.84 -25.14 3.15
C THR A 86 -13.01 -25.46 1.91
N ARG A 87 -13.36 -24.89 0.77
CA ARG A 87 -12.63 -25.06 -0.48
C ARG A 87 -11.21 -24.48 -0.41
N LEU A 88 -11.05 -23.28 0.16
CA LEU A 88 -9.73 -22.68 0.40
C LEU A 88 -8.87 -23.53 1.33
N ARG A 89 -9.47 -23.99 2.43
CA ARG A 89 -8.79 -24.85 3.41
C ARG A 89 -8.33 -26.18 2.77
N LYS A 90 -9.19 -26.81 1.98
CA LYS A 90 -8.87 -28.04 1.26
C LYS A 90 -7.73 -27.85 0.27
N ALA A 91 -7.75 -26.75 -0.48
CA ALA A 91 -6.67 -26.39 -1.40
C ALA A 91 -5.35 -26.14 -0.67
N SER A 92 -5.37 -25.48 0.49
CA SER A 92 -4.21 -25.28 1.36
C SER A 92 -3.63 -26.63 1.83
N GLN A 93 -4.48 -27.55 2.28
CA GLN A 93 -4.07 -28.89 2.75
C GLN A 93 -3.47 -29.73 1.61
N ILE A 94 -4.07 -29.72 0.43
CA ILE A 94 -3.59 -30.49 -0.73
C ILE A 94 -2.26 -29.92 -1.24
N SER A 95 -2.12 -28.60 -1.29
CA SER A 95 -0.90 -27.95 -1.79
C SER A 95 0.23 -27.87 -0.76
N GLY A 96 -0.04 -28.13 0.52
CA GLY A 96 0.92 -27.94 1.61
C GLY A 96 1.33 -26.48 1.84
N ARG A 97 0.61 -25.52 1.25
CA ARG A 97 0.92 -24.09 1.36
C ARG A 97 0.04 -23.41 2.39
N PRO A 98 0.54 -22.35 3.05
CA PRO A 98 -0.26 -21.54 3.95
C PRO A 98 -1.54 -21.04 3.29
N LEU A 99 -2.63 -20.97 4.05
CA LEU A 99 -3.93 -20.53 3.55
C LEU A 99 -3.90 -19.13 2.92
N LYS A 100 -3.08 -18.21 3.47
CA LYS A 100 -2.80 -16.88 2.91
C LYS A 100 -2.30 -16.97 1.47
N VAL A 101 -1.30 -17.80 1.23
CA VAL A 101 -0.66 -17.94 -0.11
C VAL A 101 -1.65 -18.51 -1.13
N VAL A 102 -2.46 -19.48 -0.72
CA VAL A 102 -3.52 -20.04 -1.57
C VAL A 102 -4.59 -19.01 -1.90
N ALA A 103 -5.00 -18.23 -0.89
CA ALA A 103 -5.98 -17.16 -1.06
C ALA A 103 -5.46 -16.06 -2.01
N GLU A 104 -4.21 -15.63 -1.85
CA GLU A 104 -3.57 -14.65 -2.73
C GLU A 104 -3.46 -15.13 -4.18
N ALA A 105 -3.05 -16.39 -4.39
CA ALA A 105 -2.99 -16.99 -5.70
C ALA A 105 -4.37 -17.05 -6.37
N LEU A 106 -5.41 -17.40 -5.62
CA LEU A 106 -6.77 -17.43 -6.11
C LEU A 106 -7.28 -16.04 -6.47
N VAL A 107 -7.00 -15.04 -5.64
CA VAL A 107 -7.32 -13.63 -5.92
C VAL A 107 -6.62 -13.14 -7.17
N ALA A 108 -5.35 -13.48 -7.37
CA ALA A 108 -4.59 -13.11 -8.57
C ALA A 108 -5.18 -13.74 -9.83
N THR A 109 -5.56 -15.01 -9.75
CA THR A 109 -6.11 -15.77 -10.89
C THR A 109 -7.53 -15.34 -11.24
N LEU A 110 -8.42 -15.28 -10.26
CA LEU A 110 -9.82 -14.93 -10.46
C LEU A 110 -10.06 -13.42 -10.53
N GLY A 111 -9.30 -12.62 -9.79
CA GLY A 111 -9.44 -11.16 -9.77
C GLY A 111 -8.86 -10.49 -11.02
N GLY A 112 -7.89 -11.11 -11.70
CA GLY A 112 -7.31 -10.62 -12.96
C GLY A 112 -8.24 -10.74 -14.16
N ALA A 113 -9.10 -11.75 -14.19
CA ALA A 113 -10.05 -11.97 -15.28
C ALA A 113 -11.17 -10.93 -15.37
N ALA A 114 -11.42 -10.15 -14.31
CA ALA A 114 -12.42 -9.09 -14.29
C ALA A 114 -11.93 -7.76 -14.90
N ARG A 115 -10.64 -7.60 -15.16
CA ARG A 115 -10.08 -6.38 -15.78
C ARG A 115 -9.89 -6.47 -17.30
N GLY A 116 -10.20 -7.61 -17.92
CA GLY A 116 -9.90 -7.89 -19.33
C GLY A 116 -11.09 -7.90 -20.27
N GLN A 117 -12.31 -7.59 -19.84
CA GLN A 117 -13.47 -7.54 -20.74
C GLN A 117 -14.16 -6.18 -20.69
N THR A 118 -13.55 -5.20 -21.35
CA THR A 118 -14.33 -4.19 -22.04
C THR A 118 -14.65 -4.78 -23.41
N PRO A 119 -15.92 -5.05 -23.74
CA PRO A 119 -16.27 -5.38 -25.11
C PRO A 119 -16.06 -4.13 -25.93
N GLY A 120 -15.04 -4.13 -26.77
CA GLY A 120 -14.89 -3.16 -27.84
C GLY A 120 -16.07 -3.32 -28.79
N THR A 121 -17.00 -2.42 -28.69
CA THR A 121 -18.05 -2.24 -29.69
C THR A 121 -17.39 -1.65 -30.94
N SER A 122 -16.99 -2.54 -31.81
CA SER A 122 -16.69 -2.19 -33.19
C SER A 122 -18.02 -2.00 -33.93
N GLU A 123 -18.53 -0.81 -33.90
CA GLU A 123 -19.62 -0.42 -34.81
C GLU A 123 -18.97 0.13 -36.09
N SER A 124 -18.83 -0.78 -37.03
CA SER A 124 -18.60 -0.49 -38.43
C SER A 124 -19.91 0.01 -39.03
N ALA A 125 -20.07 1.29 -39.19
CA ALA A 125 -21.09 1.85 -40.03
C ALA A 125 -20.51 2.27 -41.38
N ARG A 126 -20.91 1.47 -42.36
CA ARG A 126 -20.74 1.76 -43.78
C ARG A 126 -21.66 2.93 -44.20
N GLY A 127 -21.13 3.78 -45.08
CA GLY A 127 -21.90 4.17 -46.24
C GLY A 127 -22.44 5.57 -46.27
N GLY A 128 -22.10 6.26 -47.29
CA GLY A 128 -22.94 7.30 -47.86
C GLY A 128 -22.19 8.56 -48.32
N ALA A 129 -21.78 8.51 -49.58
CA ALA A 129 -21.33 9.69 -50.37
C ALA A 129 -22.44 10.72 -50.47
N THR A 130 -22.10 12.01 -50.51
CA THR A 130 -22.34 12.92 -51.64
C THR A 130 -22.04 14.37 -51.24
N ARG A 131 -21.13 14.96 -52.02
CA ARG A 131 -21.15 16.24 -52.73
C ARG A 131 -21.87 17.44 -52.11
N GLY A 132 -21.11 18.53 -52.04
CA GLY A 132 -21.73 19.78 -52.39
C GLY A 132 -21.20 21.03 -51.71
N ALA A 133 -20.33 21.72 -52.44
CA ALA A 133 -20.25 23.17 -52.55
C ALA A 133 -19.93 24.09 -51.38
N THR A 134 -18.79 24.72 -51.48
CA THR A 134 -18.36 26.05 -51.05
C THR A 134 -19.25 27.15 -51.70
N PRO A 135 -19.17 28.44 -51.39
CA PRO A 135 -18.47 29.27 -50.41
C PRO A 135 -19.29 30.46 -49.87
N GLY A 136 -18.67 31.28 -49.06
CA GLY A 136 -19.13 32.67 -48.86
C GLY A 136 -18.91 33.09 -47.43
N GLN A 137 -17.84 33.76 -47.12
CA GLN A 137 -17.64 35.22 -47.09
C GLN A 137 -18.42 35.92 -45.99
N THR A 138 -17.69 36.52 -45.20
CA THR A 138 -17.42 37.93 -44.83
C THR A 138 -17.80 38.30 -43.44
N SER A 139 -16.78 38.86 -42.76
CA SER A 139 -16.78 40.17 -42.06
C SER A 139 -17.81 40.32 -40.92
N ASP A 140 -17.60 40.90 -39.86
CA ASP A 140 -16.78 42.03 -39.51
C ASP A 140 -16.98 42.37 -38.04
N VAL A 141 -15.95 42.82 -37.39
CA VAL A 141 -15.86 43.99 -36.52
C VAL A 141 -16.66 44.12 -35.22
N SER A 142 -15.94 44.58 -34.28
CA SER A 142 -16.24 45.51 -33.18
C SER A 142 -16.43 44.86 -31.82
N GLU A 143 -15.53 45.02 -30.93
CA GLU A 143 -15.13 46.22 -30.17
C GLU A 143 -16.04 46.53 -28.98
N SER A 144 -15.36 46.81 -27.94
CA SER A 144 -15.65 47.64 -26.77
C SER A 144 -16.08 46.88 -25.51
N ASP A 145 -15.26 46.92 -24.56
CA ASP A 145 -14.97 48.01 -23.60
C ASP A 145 -15.80 47.94 -22.34
N GLY A 146 -15.15 48.17 -21.21
CA GLY A 146 -15.70 48.64 -19.99
C GLY A 146 -15.75 47.59 -18.88
N GLY A 147 -14.96 47.53 -17.84
CA GLY A 147 -14.67 48.58 -16.93
C GLY A 147 -15.27 48.27 -15.60
N GLY A 148 -14.42 48.19 -14.62
CA GLY A 148 -14.76 48.75 -13.32
C GLY A 148 -15.35 47.84 -12.24
N GLY A 149 -14.62 47.80 -11.17
CA GLY A 149 -15.15 47.51 -9.86
C GLY A 149 -14.24 46.64 -9.02
#